data_ffda0a16cb99073a4b0586f054d2cb49
#
_entry.id   ffda0a16cb99073a4b0586f054d2cb49
#
_cell.length_a   1.000
_cell.length_b   1.000
_cell.length_c   1.000
_cell.angle_alpha   90.00
_cell.angle_beta   90.00
_cell.angle_gamma   90.00
#
_symmetry.space_group_name_H-M   'P 1'
#
loop_
_entity.id
_entity.type
_entity.pdbx_description
1 polymer ?
#
loop_
_entity_poly.entity_id
_entity_poly.type
_entity_poly.pdbx_seq_one_letter_code
_entity_poly.pdbx_strand_id
1 'polypeptide(L)'
;MKISEAKTTANLLTAMLLSGGEITSDITRLTKLAGVSERMLRWSVDKLTSNRYIEQKERGGEGRFRLKLFEKMKMEYMPQLWSGAESYEPNLYAVNARNAKKNLDLAEILFLMENANVSVTPDKVPLPEVGIEEARQTARIPMFIVGRHVRTSFPATDSRERMARYNGMLVTDNGVFPTYNYSRGRIEYIGSVESGAEKIAEQIRQTYLPYTNNYVTYGYKHTPLANDSRNRVITKGCLVVTDDYMKLLPFFLPDKKKANRKEGSGTGIAALAYCYDTVLAIPMMNVVTASYINMFAAEMWHKRLTDLVLSDEQRTPDNARTSIDIDGTIDDEKIICFIDCDIRRLRNTIANADPGSSYRVVCYDFQMPLLEEILPGNFRAAPYTMDEVYSAYCTAL
;
A
#
# COMPACT_ATOMS: atom_id res chain seq x y z
N MET A 1 -20.33 -21.29 -14.80
CA MET A 1 -19.71 -20.32 -13.86
C MET A 1 -19.11 -19.21 -14.71
N LYS A 2 -19.42 -17.94 -14.45
CA LYS A 2 -18.76 -16.82 -15.13
C LYS A 2 -17.30 -16.71 -14.66
N ILE A 3 -16.41 -16.28 -15.54
CA ILE A 3 -14.96 -16.14 -15.24
C ILE A 3 -14.74 -15.27 -13.99
N SER A 4 -15.50 -14.17 -13.87
CA SER A 4 -15.43 -13.26 -12.70
C SER A 4 -15.82 -13.92 -11.36
N GLU A 5 -16.82 -14.80 -11.37
CA GLU A 5 -17.28 -15.53 -10.17
C GLU A 5 -16.23 -16.54 -9.69
N ALA A 6 -15.57 -17.21 -10.63
CA ALA A 6 -14.48 -18.12 -10.33
C ALA A 6 -13.28 -17.37 -9.72
N LYS A 7 -12.95 -16.20 -10.29
CA LYS A 7 -11.86 -15.37 -9.83
C LYS A 7 -12.08 -14.89 -8.40
N THR A 8 -13.26 -14.31 -8.08
CA THR A 8 -13.56 -13.82 -6.72
C THR A 8 -13.49 -14.94 -5.69
N THR A 9 -14.00 -16.14 -6.04
CA THR A 9 -13.94 -17.31 -5.16
C THR A 9 -12.50 -17.76 -4.92
N ALA A 10 -11.68 -17.82 -5.97
CA ALA A 10 -10.26 -18.17 -5.87
C ALA A 10 -9.47 -17.16 -5.04
N ASN A 11 -9.67 -15.86 -5.28
CA ASN A 11 -9.00 -14.79 -4.55
C ASN A 11 -9.34 -14.83 -3.04
N LEU A 12 -10.62 -15.13 -2.71
CA LEU A 12 -11.05 -15.26 -1.32
C LEU A 12 -10.34 -16.44 -0.63
N LEU A 13 -10.28 -17.60 -1.30
CA LEU A 13 -9.55 -18.77 -0.78
C LEU A 13 -8.06 -18.51 -0.63
N THR A 14 -7.44 -17.89 -1.63
CA THR A 14 -6.00 -17.53 -1.60
C THR A 14 -5.71 -16.61 -0.41
N ALA A 15 -6.49 -15.54 -0.25
CA ALA A 15 -6.33 -14.62 0.86
C ALA A 15 -6.44 -15.32 2.23
N MET A 16 -7.42 -16.22 2.39
CA MET A 16 -7.60 -16.98 3.62
C MET A 16 -6.44 -17.97 3.86
N LEU A 17 -6.01 -18.70 2.83
CA LEU A 17 -4.89 -19.65 2.95
C LEU A 17 -3.60 -18.97 3.37
N LEU A 18 -3.28 -17.83 2.74
CA LEU A 18 -2.04 -17.07 3.00
C LEU A 18 -2.03 -16.34 4.33
N SER A 19 -3.21 -16.02 4.89
CA SER A 19 -3.33 -15.25 6.13
C SER A 19 -3.46 -16.09 7.39
N GLY A 20 -3.73 -17.39 7.28
CA GLY A 20 -3.93 -18.29 8.41
C GLY A 20 -5.38 -18.78 8.59
N GLY A 21 -6.15 -18.78 7.51
CA GLY A 21 -7.43 -19.46 7.42
C GLY A 21 -8.66 -18.66 7.84
N GLU A 22 -8.55 -17.41 8.16
CA GLU A 22 -9.67 -16.56 8.58
C GLU A 22 -9.71 -15.25 7.79
N ILE A 23 -10.93 -14.75 7.47
CA ILE A 23 -11.21 -13.42 6.92
C ILE A 23 -12.50 -12.89 7.56
N THR A 24 -12.74 -11.57 7.52
CA THR A 24 -13.99 -10.98 8.00
C THR A 24 -15.23 -11.61 7.34
N SER A 25 -16.34 -11.74 8.06
CA SER A 25 -17.64 -12.14 7.49
C SER A 25 -18.53 -10.94 7.15
N ASP A 26 -18.03 -9.73 7.30
CA ASP A 26 -18.74 -8.52 6.87
C ASP A 26 -18.77 -8.47 5.33
N ILE A 27 -19.91 -8.81 4.77
CA ILE A 27 -20.14 -8.87 3.32
C ILE A 27 -19.97 -7.49 2.68
N THR A 28 -20.43 -6.42 3.32
CA THR A 28 -20.30 -5.05 2.80
C THR A 28 -18.82 -4.67 2.67
N ARG A 29 -18.03 -5.00 3.68
CA ARG A 29 -16.59 -4.78 3.67
C ARG A 29 -15.89 -5.61 2.57
N LEU A 30 -16.20 -6.90 2.49
CA LEU A 30 -15.63 -7.78 1.45
C LEU A 30 -16.02 -7.34 0.03
N THR A 31 -17.23 -6.83 -0.16
CA THR A 31 -17.69 -6.27 -1.44
C THR A 31 -16.82 -5.08 -1.88
N LYS A 32 -16.50 -4.17 -0.97
CA LYS A 32 -15.59 -3.05 -1.23
C LYS A 32 -14.18 -3.52 -1.58
N LEU A 33 -13.67 -4.53 -0.86
CA LEU A 33 -12.35 -5.11 -1.11
C LEU A 33 -12.26 -5.84 -2.45
N ALA A 34 -13.34 -6.46 -2.88
CA ALA A 34 -13.39 -7.23 -4.12
C ALA A 34 -13.70 -6.38 -5.35
N GLY A 35 -14.35 -5.23 -5.18
CA GLY A 35 -14.84 -4.42 -6.29
C GLY A 35 -15.92 -5.12 -7.12
N VAL A 36 -16.72 -5.98 -6.49
CA VAL A 36 -17.79 -6.74 -7.13
C VAL A 36 -19.14 -6.44 -6.49
N SER A 37 -20.24 -6.83 -7.13
CA SER A 37 -21.56 -6.69 -6.52
C SER A 37 -21.72 -7.60 -5.29
N GLU A 38 -22.51 -7.17 -4.31
CA GLU A 38 -22.81 -7.95 -3.12
C GLU A 38 -23.42 -9.32 -3.48
N ARG A 39 -24.25 -9.37 -4.52
CA ARG A 39 -24.82 -10.62 -5.03
C ARG A 39 -23.73 -11.61 -5.46
N MET A 40 -22.72 -11.14 -6.17
CA MET A 40 -21.62 -11.99 -6.65
C MET A 40 -20.78 -12.50 -5.47
N LEU A 41 -20.50 -11.65 -4.50
CA LEU A 41 -19.75 -12.06 -3.32
C LEU A 41 -20.53 -13.07 -2.48
N ARG A 42 -21.83 -12.83 -2.22
CA ARG A 42 -22.69 -13.79 -1.51
C ARG A 42 -22.72 -15.13 -2.21
N TRP A 43 -22.85 -15.15 -3.52
CA TRP A 43 -22.77 -16.38 -4.30
C TRP A 43 -21.44 -17.13 -4.08
N SER A 44 -20.31 -16.43 -4.09
CA SER A 44 -18.99 -17.03 -3.82
C SER A 44 -18.91 -17.62 -2.41
N VAL A 45 -19.39 -16.89 -1.40
CA VAL A 45 -19.44 -17.35 -0.01
C VAL A 45 -20.36 -18.55 0.16
N ASP A 46 -21.57 -18.51 -0.41
CA ASP A 46 -22.55 -19.60 -0.34
C ASP A 46 -22.01 -20.87 -0.99
N LYS A 47 -21.32 -20.74 -2.13
CA LYS A 47 -20.66 -21.86 -2.80
C LYS A 47 -19.59 -22.50 -1.93
N LEU A 48 -18.73 -21.69 -1.30
CA LEU A 48 -17.69 -22.19 -0.41
C LEU A 48 -18.28 -22.83 0.86
N THR A 49 -19.36 -22.28 1.39
CA THR A 49 -20.05 -22.80 2.57
C THR A 49 -20.78 -24.12 2.27
N SER A 50 -21.51 -24.17 1.15
CA SER A 50 -22.25 -25.38 0.72
C SER A 50 -21.29 -26.53 0.43
N ASN A 51 -20.13 -26.26 -0.13
CA ASN A 51 -19.06 -27.24 -0.36
C ASN A 51 -18.24 -27.56 0.90
N ARG A 52 -18.59 -26.96 2.04
CA ARG A 52 -17.93 -27.18 3.33
C ARG A 52 -16.45 -26.73 3.36
N TYR A 53 -16.04 -25.80 2.49
CA TYR A 53 -14.70 -25.23 2.52
C TYR A 53 -14.55 -24.18 3.62
N ILE A 54 -15.60 -23.39 3.87
CA ILE A 54 -15.62 -22.38 4.92
C ILE A 54 -16.79 -22.58 5.88
N GLU A 55 -16.67 -22.02 7.07
CA GLU A 55 -17.75 -21.88 8.05
C GLU A 55 -17.74 -20.47 8.62
N GLN A 56 -18.92 -19.98 9.02
CA GLN A 56 -18.99 -18.72 9.75
C GLN A 56 -18.78 -18.98 11.24
N LYS A 57 -17.93 -18.19 11.85
CA LYS A 57 -17.61 -18.20 13.28
C LYS A 57 -17.67 -16.77 13.82
N GLU A 58 -17.95 -16.65 15.09
CA GLU A 58 -17.80 -15.41 15.83
C GLU A 58 -16.64 -15.54 16.83
N ARG A 59 -15.79 -14.53 16.91
CA ARG A 59 -14.69 -14.49 17.85
C ARG A 59 -14.40 -13.07 18.31
N GLY A 60 -14.55 -12.84 19.60
CA GLY A 60 -14.27 -11.51 20.19
C GLY A 60 -15.20 -10.41 19.68
N GLY A 61 -16.47 -10.75 19.39
CA GLY A 61 -17.49 -9.84 18.88
C GLY A 61 -17.37 -9.52 17.38
N GLU A 62 -16.41 -10.13 16.67
CA GLU A 62 -16.26 -9.99 15.22
C GLU A 62 -16.64 -11.30 14.51
N GLY A 63 -17.54 -11.19 13.53
CA GLY A 63 -17.88 -12.29 12.64
C GLY A 63 -16.76 -12.61 11.66
N ARG A 64 -16.51 -13.90 11.42
CA ARG A 64 -15.43 -14.38 10.55
C ARG A 64 -15.88 -15.56 9.71
N PHE A 65 -15.39 -15.61 8.48
CA PHE A 65 -15.32 -16.86 7.73
C PHE A 65 -14.00 -17.55 8.07
N ARG A 66 -14.09 -18.85 8.35
CA ARG A 66 -12.93 -19.70 8.67
C ARG A 66 -12.88 -20.88 7.72
N LEU A 67 -11.69 -21.20 7.22
CA LEU A 67 -11.44 -22.41 6.45
C LEU A 67 -11.62 -23.64 7.32
N LYS A 68 -12.46 -24.56 6.88
CA LYS A 68 -12.54 -25.90 7.44
C LYS A 68 -11.36 -26.72 6.94
N LEU A 69 -10.82 -27.58 7.79
CA LEU A 69 -9.70 -28.43 7.43
C LEU A 69 -8.51 -27.62 6.84
N PHE A 70 -8.22 -26.47 7.45
CA PHE A 70 -7.19 -25.53 6.97
C PHE A 70 -5.88 -26.22 6.59
N GLU A 71 -5.38 -27.13 7.43
CA GLU A 71 -4.11 -27.83 7.17
C GLU A 71 -4.20 -28.73 5.92
N LYS A 72 -5.34 -29.43 5.75
CA LYS A 72 -5.56 -30.25 4.55
C LYS A 72 -5.66 -29.38 3.30
N MET A 73 -6.45 -28.32 3.33
CA MET A 73 -6.58 -27.39 2.21
C MET A 73 -5.25 -26.74 1.85
N LYS A 74 -4.47 -26.38 2.86
CA LYS A 74 -3.14 -25.82 2.69
C LYS A 74 -2.24 -26.78 1.93
N MET A 75 -2.21 -28.06 2.29
CA MET A 75 -1.41 -29.08 1.63
C MET A 75 -1.85 -29.37 0.20
N GLU A 76 -3.16 -29.31 -0.07
CA GLU A 76 -3.71 -29.63 -1.39
C GLU A 76 -3.65 -28.46 -2.38
N TYR A 77 -3.94 -27.21 -1.92
CA TYR A 77 -4.13 -26.05 -2.80
C TYR A 77 -2.91 -25.14 -2.88
N MET A 78 -2.13 -25.01 -1.82
CA MET A 78 -0.97 -24.15 -1.84
C MET A 78 0.05 -24.52 -2.93
N PRO A 79 0.38 -25.80 -3.15
CA PRO A 79 1.25 -26.18 -4.25
C PRO A 79 0.71 -25.86 -5.64
N GLN A 80 -0.64 -25.79 -5.79
CA GLN A 80 -1.28 -25.48 -7.06
C GLN A 80 -1.37 -23.99 -7.34
N LEU A 81 -1.36 -23.15 -6.30
CA LEU A 81 -1.40 -21.71 -6.43
C LEU A 81 -0.04 -21.14 -6.83
N TRP A 82 1.03 -21.88 -6.59
CA TRP A 82 2.40 -21.45 -6.86
C TRP A 82 3.18 -22.48 -7.67
N SER A 83 3.68 -22.03 -8.81
CA SER A 83 4.64 -22.78 -9.62
C SER A 83 6.00 -22.75 -8.90
N GLY A 84 6.24 -23.57 -7.95
CA GLY A 84 7.44 -23.53 -7.12
C GLY A 84 7.24 -24.29 -5.82
N ALA A 85 6.35 -25.27 -5.84
CA ALA A 85 5.97 -26.11 -4.71
C ALA A 85 7.15 -26.67 -3.88
N GLU A 86 8.35 -26.74 -4.47
CA GLU A 86 9.56 -27.19 -3.80
C GLU A 86 10.02 -26.27 -2.66
N SER A 87 9.57 -25.01 -2.65
CA SER A 87 9.92 -24.05 -1.60
C SER A 87 8.81 -23.79 -0.57
N TYR A 88 7.71 -24.53 -0.65
CA TYR A 88 6.60 -24.38 0.28
C TYR A 88 6.96 -24.95 1.67
N GLU A 89 7.03 -24.08 2.67
CA GLU A 89 7.18 -24.47 4.07
C GLU A 89 5.81 -24.42 4.78
N PRO A 90 5.18 -25.58 5.06
CA PRO A 90 3.85 -25.64 5.69
C PRO A 90 3.72 -24.82 6.98
N ASN A 91 4.81 -24.74 7.76
CA ASN A 91 4.85 -24.07 9.06
C ASN A 91 4.79 -22.54 8.97
N LEU A 92 5.12 -21.95 7.82
CA LEU A 92 5.04 -20.50 7.61
C LEU A 92 3.62 -19.96 7.80
N TYR A 93 2.62 -20.76 7.50
CA TYR A 93 1.21 -20.39 7.53
C TYR A 93 0.44 -21.02 8.70
N ALA A 94 1.15 -21.53 9.70
CA ALA A 94 0.52 -22.10 10.88
C ALA A 94 -0.38 -21.06 11.60
N VAL A 95 -1.58 -21.47 11.97
CA VAL A 95 -2.52 -20.62 12.70
C VAL A 95 -2.03 -20.38 14.10
N ASN A 96 -1.67 -19.15 14.41
CA ASN A 96 -1.38 -18.74 15.78
C ASN A 96 -2.54 -17.91 16.33
N ALA A 97 -3.24 -18.44 17.31
CA ALA A 97 -4.37 -17.76 17.95
C ALA A 97 -4.04 -16.37 18.51
N ARG A 98 -2.77 -16.15 18.93
CA ARG A 98 -2.29 -14.85 19.42
C ARG A 98 -2.21 -13.79 18.33
N ASN A 99 -2.16 -14.20 17.06
CA ASN A 99 -2.04 -13.33 15.90
C ASN A 99 -3.36 -13.19 15.11
N ALA A 100 -4.50 -13.62 15.68
CA ALA A 100 -5.77 -13.67 14.98
C ALA A 100 -6.18 -12.34 14.33
N LYS A 101 -5.97 -11.20 15.02
CA LYS A 101 -6.25 -9.87 14.44
C LYS A 101 -5.32 -9.54 13.27
N LYS A 102 -4.03 -9.83 13.41
CA LYS A 102 -3.05 -9.62 12.33
C LYS A 102 -3.34 -10.49 11.11
N ASN A 103 -3.84 -11.70 11.34
CA ASN A 103 -4.23 -12.59 10.26
C ASN A 103 -5.43 -12.04 9.50
N LEU A 104 -6.41 -11.41 10.19
CA LEU A 104 -7.53 -10.73 9.53
C LEU A 104 -7.04 -9.52 8.72
N ASP A 105 -6.20 -8.67 9.30
CA ASP A 105 -5.63 -7.51 8.62
C ASP A 105 -4.88 -7.93 7.36
N LEU A 106 -4.13 -9.02 7.45
CA LEU A 106 -3.41 -9.59 6.32
C LEU A 106 -4.38 -10.17 5.28
N ALA A 107 -5.41 -10.93 5.69
CA ALA A 107 -6.40 -11.49 4.77
C ALA A 107 -7.10 -10.41 3.94
N GLU A 108 -7.50 -9.32 4.59
CA GLU A 108 -8.17 -8.20 3.93
C GLU A 108 -7.26 -7.52 2.90
N ILE A 109 -5.98 -7.27 3.23
CA ILE A 109 -5.01 -6.72 2.27
C ILE A 109 -4.78 -7.68 1.10
N LEU A 110 -4.60 -8.97 1.37
CA LEU A 110 -4.38 -9.95 0.31
C LEU A 110 -5.58 -10.03 -0.64
N PHE A 111 -6.79 -10.05 -0.07
CA PHE A 111 -8.02 -10.08 -0.87
C PHE A 111 -8.17 -8.80 -1.73
N LEU A 112 -7.82 -7.64 -1.17
CA LEU A 112 -7.80 -6.37 -1.90
C LEU A 112 -6.77 -6.40 -3.04
N MET A 113 -5.53 -6.81 -2.77
CA MET A 113 -4.44 -6.84 -3.76
C MET A 113 -4.75 -7.79 -4.91
N GLU A 114 -5.22 -9.02 -4.62
CA GLU A 114 -5.62 -10.00 -5.63
C GLU A 114 -6.73 -9.46 -6.55
N ASN A 115 -7.72 -8.79 -5.97
CA ASN A 115 -8.81 -8.20 -6.77
C ASN A 115 -8.38 -6.91 -7.51
N ALA A 116 -7.35 -6.21 -7.04
CA ALA A 116 -6.72 -5.09 -7.71
C ALA A 116 -5.72 -5.52 -8.82
N ASN A 117 -5.63 -6.81 -9.14
CA ASN A 117 -4.69 -7.40 -10.10
C ASN A 117 -3.21 -7.21 -9.72
N VAL A 118 -2.92 -6.99 -8.46
CA VAL A 118 -1.55 -7.05 -7.92
C VAL A 118 -1.20 -8.50 -7.68
N SER A 119 -0.11 -8.98 -8.26
CA SER A 119 0.34 -10.35 -8.02
C SER A 119 0.70 -10.53 -6.55
N VAL A 120 -0.04 -11.37 -5.83
CA VAL A 120 0.35 -11.80 -4.48
C VAL A 120 1.24 -13.02 -4.64
N THR A 121 2.46 -12.91 -4.19
CA THR A 121 3.42 -14.00 -4.33
C THR A 121 4.10 -14.33 -3.02
N PRO A 122 4.13 -15.61 -2.66
CA PRO A 122 5.11 -16.17 -1.76
C PRO A 122 6.34 -16.68 -2.49
N ASP A 123 6.34 -16.70 -3.84
CA ASP A 123 7.46 -17.21 -4.61
C ASP A 123 8.74 -16.50 -4.23
N LYS A 124 9.84 -17.25 -4.29
CA LYS A 124 11.15 -16.71 -4.02
C LYS A 124 11.36 -15.46 -4.87
N VAL A 125 11.84 -14.44 -4.22
CA VAL A 125 12.45 -13.31 -4.89
C VAL A 125 13.37 -13.87 -5.98
N PRO A 126 13.28 -13.42 -7.25
CA PRO A 126 14.21 -13.84 -8.27
C PRO A 126 15.62 -13.66 -7.72
N LEU A 127 16.34 -14.77 -7.57
CA LEU A 127 17.70 -14.70 -7.07
C LEU A 127 18.57 -14.00 -8.11
N PRO A 128 19.59 -13.23 -7.71
CA PRO A 128 20.52 -12.55 -8.63
C PRO A 128 21.24 -13.51 -9.60
N GLU A 129 21.19 -14.80 -9.32
CA GLU A 129 21.77 -15.88 -10.14
C GLU A 129 20.95 -16.20 -11.40
N VAL A 130 19.70 -15.75 -11.46
CA VAL A 130 18.83 -15.86 -12.65
C VAL A 130 19.21 -14.73 -13.61
N GLY A 131 19.35 -15.02 -14.89
CA GLY A 131 19.67 -14.02 -15.91
C GLY A 131 18.65 -12.87 -15.93
N ILE A 132 19.10 -11.65 -16.26
CA ILE A 132 18.27 -10.42 -16.24
C ILE A 132 16.97 -10.60 -17.03
N GLU A 133 17.00 -11.25 -18.19
CA GLU A 133 15.82 -11.50 -19.02
C GLU A 133 14.83 -12.46 -18.38
N GLU A 134 15.31 -13.49 -17.72
CA GLU A 134 14.50 -14.49 -17.04
C GLU A 134 13.86 -13.91 -15.76
N ALA A 135 14.59 -13.07 -15.04
CA ALA A 135 14.07 -12.34 -13.90
C ALA A 135 12.99 -11.32 -14.30
N ARG A 136 13.14 -10.61 -15.43
CA ARG A 136 12.10 -9.71 -15.97
C ARG A 136 10.82 -10.46 -16.35
N GLN A 137 10.94 -11.66 -16.90
CA GLN A 137 9.77 -12.48 -17.25
C GLN A 137 9.06 -13.06 -16.03
N THR A 138 9.78 -13.31 -14.94
CA THR A 138 9.23 -13.89 -13.70
C THR A 138 8.74 -12.81 -12.71
N ALA A 139 9.35 -11.63 -12.71
CA ALA A 139 8.94 -10.53 -11.84
C ALA A 139 7.68 -9.84 -12.38
N ARG A 140 6.51 -10.29 -11.97
CA ARG A 140 5.22 -9.66 -12.29
C ARG A 140 4.98 -8.44 -11.39
N ILE A 141 5.56 -7.32 -11.75
CA ILE A 141 5.40 -6.04 -11.03
C ILE A 141 4.17 -5.29 -11.61
N PRO A 142 3.28 -4.71 -10.78
CA PRO A 142 3.35 -4.65 -9.33
C PRO A 142 3.05 -5.99 -8.64
N MET A 143 3.76 -6.26 -7.55
CA MET A 143 3.53 -7.46 -6.76
C MET A 143 3.49 -7.14 -5.26
N PHE A 144 2.79 -7.98 -4.52
CA PHE A 144 2.72 -7.91 -3.06
C PHE A 144 3.34 -9.14 -2.43
N ILE A 145 4.45 -8.96 -1.71
CA ILE A 145 5.12 -10.04 -0.99
C ILE A 145 4.57 -10.11 0.42
N VAL A 146 3.99 -11.25 0.77
CA VAL A 146 3.42 -11.47 2.11
C VAL A 146 4.51 -11.32 3.18
N GLY A 147 4.21 -10.58 4.26
CA GLY A 147 5.20 -10.26 5.28
C GLY A 147 5.86 -11.44 5.98
N ARG A 148 5.21 -12.61 5.99
CA ARG A 148 5.83 -13.86 6.48
C ARG A 148 6.89 -14.35 5.52
N HIS A 149 6.61 -14.29 4.23
CA HIS A 149 7.54 -14.70 3.19
C HIS A 149 8.75 -13.76 3.12
N VAL A 150 8.50 -12.45 3.22
CA VAL A 150 9.59 -11.46 3.35
C VAL A 150 10.59 -11.87 4.44
N ARG A 151 10.09 -12.24 5.62
CA ARG A 151 10.96 -12.61 6.75
C ARG A 151 11.73 -13.90 6.55
N THR A 152 11.26 -14.79 5.70
CA THR A 152 11.96 -16.05 5.38
C THR A 152 13.00 -15.84 4.29
N SER A 153 12.65 -15.09 3.25
CA SER A 153 13.54 -14.81 2.11
C SER A 153 14.62 -13.77 2.43
N PHE A 154 14.31 -12.84 3.36
CA PHE A 154 15.20 -11.78 3.83
C PHE A 154 15.36 -11.90 5.34
N PRO A 155 16.24 -12.79 5.81
CA PRO A 155 16.42 -13.01 7.24
C PRO A 155 16.90 -11.73 7.93
N ALA A 156 16.24 -11.41 9.03
CA ALA A 156 16.55 -10.22 9.82
C ALA A 156 17.97 -10.29 10.39
N THR A 157 18.74 -9.25 10.18
CA THR A 157 20.10 -9.12 10.70
C THR A 157 20.13 -8.61 12.14
N ASP A 158 19.09 -7.90 12.57
CA ASP A 158 18.99 -7.38 13.93
C ASP A 158 17.59 -7.58 14.55
N SER A 159 17.47 -7.23 15.84
CA SER A 159 16.22 -7.37 16.60
C SER A 159 15.11 -6.42 16.10
N ARG A 160 15.45 -5.26 15.52
CA ARG A 160 14.49 -4.27 15.01
C ARG A 160 13.79 -4.78 13.79
N GLU A 161 14.53 -5.40 12.85
CA GLU A 161 13.98 -6.05 11.66
C GLU A 161 13.00 -7.16 12.02
N ARG A 162 13.32 -7.96 13.06
CA ARG A 162 12.42 -9.02 13.56
C ARG A 162 11.12 -8.50 14.15
N MET A 163 11.13 -7.30 14.69
CA MET A 163 9.99 -6.70 15.40
C MET A 163 9.09 -5.87 14.50
N ALA A 164 9.51 -5.55 13.28
CA ALA A 164 8.71 -4.78 12.31
C ALA A 164 7.34 -5.41 12.02
N ARG A 165 6.30 -4.61 11.90
CA ARG A 165 4.88 -5.05 11.94
C ARG A 165 4.10 -4.81 10.65
N TYR A 166 4.77 -4.64 9.54
CA TYR A 166 4.12 -4.56 8.23
C TYR A 166 3.36 -5.86 7.89
N ASN A 167 2.30 -5.73 7.09
CA ASN A 167 1.52 -6.86 6.58
C ASN A 167 2.23 -7.55 5.42
N GLY A 168 2.95 -6.78 4.61
CA GLY A 168 3.73 -7.23 3.46
C GLY A 168 4.49 -6.07 2.84
N MET A 169 5.09 -6.34 1.69
CA MET A 169 5.81 -5.35 0.89
C MET A 169 5.16 -5.22 -0.48
N LEU A 170 4.67 -4.03 -0.83
CA LEU A 170 4.31 -3.72 -2.20
C LEU A 170 5.57 -3.37 -2.97
N VAL A 171 5.83 -4.09 -4.06
CA VAL A 171 6.95 -3.86 -4.98
C VAL A 171 6.40 -3.31 -6.28
N THR A 172 6.89 -2.16 -6.68
CA THR A 172 6.57 -1.50 -7.95
C THR A 172 7.86 -1.02 -8.61
N ASP A 173 7.78 -0.56 -9.85
CA ASP A 173 8.91 0.06 -10.51
C ASP A 173 9.41 1.34 -9.80
N ASN A 174 8.57 1.96 -8.97
CA ASN A 174 8.92 3.18 -8.22
C ASN A 174 9.43 2.92 -6.80
N GLY A 175 9.47 1.67 -6.35
CA GLY A 175 10.05 1.32 -5.05
C GLY A 175 9.43 0.12 -4.38
N VAL A 176 9.90 -0.10 -3.16
CA VAL A 176 9.43 -1.16 -2.25
C VAL A 176 8.84 -0.51 -1.02
N PHE A 177 7.59 -0.83 -0.73
CA PHE A 177 6.78 -0.15 0.28
C PHE A 177 6.28 -1.12 1.34
N PRO A 178 6.83 -1.09 2.57
CA PRO A 178 6.19 -1.73 3.72
C PRO A 178 4.73 -1.29 3.80
N THR A 179 3.81 -2.25 3.83
CA THR A 179 2.37 -2.00 3.75
C THR A 179 1.69 -2.29 5.08
N TYR A 180 0.86 -1.35 5.53
CA TYR A 180 0.16 -1.40 6.80
C TYR A 180 -1.35 -1.33 6.60
N ASN A 181 -2.10 -2.25 7.20
CA ASN A 181 -3.55 -2.13 7.33
C ASN A 181 -3.90 -1.28 8.55
N TYR A 182 -4.46 -0.11 8.32
CA TYR A 182 -4.88 0.82 9.37
C TYR A 182 -6.41 0.87 9.55
N SER A 183 -7.14 -0.02 8.93
CA SER A 183 -8.61 -0.03 8.95
C SER A 183 -9.20 -0.14 10.37
N ARG A 184 -8.49 -0.72 11.32
CA ARG A 184 -8.92 -0.80 12.73
C ARG A 184 -8.39 0.32 13.61
N GLY A 185 -7.80 1.37 13.02
CA GLY A 185 -7.25 2.52 13.75
C GLY A 185 -6.05 2.17 14.64
N ARG A 186 -5.41 1.02 14.39
CA ARG A 186 -4.27 0.54 15.17
C ARG A 186 -3.17 0.04 14.24
N ILE A 187 -1.99 0.62 14.39
CA ILE A 187 -0.75 -0.02 14.00
C ILE A 187 -0.09 -0.44 15.30
N GLU A 188 -0.01 -1.75 15.52
CA GLU A 188 0.43 -2.32 16.79
C GLU A 188 1.91 -2.13 17.03
N TYR A 189 2.48 -1.08 17.26
CA TYR A 189 3.90 -0.87 17.52
C TYR A 189 4.64 -0.21 16.35
N ILE A 190 4.72 1.08 16.42
CA ILE A 190 5.61 1.88 15.60
C ILE A 190 6.56 2.62 16.54
N GLY A 191 7.78 2.62 16.27
CA GLY A 191 8.83 3.30 16.96
C GLY A 191 10.14 3.04 16.23
N SER A 192 11.26 3.05 16.89
CA SER A 192 12.57 2.68 16.32
C SER A 192 12.61 1.30 15.65
N VAL A 193 11.55 0.51 15.80
CA VAL A 193 11.35 -0.81 15.22
C VAL A 193 11.06 -0.76 13.72
N GLU A 194 10.32 0.26 13.25
CA GLU A 194 9.95 0.36 11.84
C GLU A 194 11.12 0.77 10.93
N SER A 195 12.20 1.28 11.50
CA SER A 195 13.48 1.41 10.78
C SER A 195 14.01 0.05 10.30
N GLY A 196 13.59 -1.05 10.95
CA GLY A 196 13.88 -2.41 10.50
C GLY A 196 13.09 -2.83 9.26
N ALA A 197 11.84 -2.38 9.13
CA ALA A 197 11.05 -2.62 7.90
C ALA A 197 11.70 -1.94 6.70
N GLU A 198 12.24 -0.72 6.88
CA GLU A 198 12.93 0.01 5.82
C GLU A 198 14.24 -0.66 5.39
N LYS A 199 15.00 -1.22 6.32
CA LYS A 199 16.20 -2.00 5.98
C LYS A 199 15.87 -3.23 5.15
N ILE A 200 14.79 -3.94 5.47
CA ILE A 200 14.31 -5.06 4.68
C ILE A 200 13.82 -4.59 3.32
N ALA A 201 13.08 -3.48 3.25
CA ALA A 201 12.66 -2.90 1.99
C ALA A 201 13.85 -2.52 1.10
N GLU A 202 14.94 -2.01 1.69
CA GLU A 202 16.17 -1.73 0.97
C GLU A 202 16.83 -3.00 0.41
N GLN A 203 16.86 -4.09 1.17
CA GLN A 203 17.37 -5.37 0.68
C GLN A 203 16.54 -5.89 -0.50
N ILE A 204 15.20 -5.80 -0.40
CA ILE A 204 14.30 -6.17 -1.48
C ILE A 204 14.54 -5.28 -2.70
N ARG A 205 14.69 -3.98 -2.50
CA ARG A 205 14.97 -3.00 -3.55
C ARG A 205 16.25 -3.34 -4.30
N GLN A 206 17.32 -3.62 -3.58
CA GLN A 206 18.60 -4.03 -4.17
C GLN A 206 18.52 -5.34 -4.94
N THR A 207 17.59 -6.24 -4.56
CA THR A 207 17.41 -7.53 -5.21
C THR A 207 16.55 -7.45 -6.46
N TYR A 208 15.45 -6.67 -6.43
CA TYR A 208 14.45 -6.65 -7.51
C TYR A 208 14.63 -5.50 -8.50
N LEU A 209 14.99 -4.31 -8.03
CA LEU A 209 15.05 -3.14 -8.89
C LEU A 209 16.10 -3.23 -10.01
N PRO A 210 17.23 -3.98 -9.85
CA PRO A 210 18.13 -4.23 -10.97
C PRO A 210 17.45 -4.85 -12.20
N TYR A 211 16.31 -5.50 -11.99
CA TYR A 211 15.56 -6.19 -13.03
C TYR A 211 14.34 -5.43 -13.52
N THR A 212 14.11 -4.20 -13.03
CA THR A 212 13.02 -3.33 -13.45
C THR A 212 13.52 -2.24 -14.40
N ASN A 213 12.62 -1.68 -15.21
CA ASN A 213 12.96 -0.58 -16.11
C ASN A 213 13.42 0.68 -15.36
N ASN A 214 13.02 0.83 -14.10
CA ASN A 214 13.39 1.96 -13.25
C ASN A 214 14.63 1.73 -12.39
N TYR A 215 15.29 0.58 -12.49
CA TYR A 215 16.57 0.35 -11.81
C TYR A 215 17.59 1.45 -12.07
N VAL A 216 17.60 1.92 -13.30
CA VAL A 216 18.45 3.03 -13.76
C VAL A 216 18.17 4.29 -12.96
N THR A 217 16.91 4.57 -12.63
CA THR A 217 16.48 5.73 -11.83
C THR A 217 16.95 5.63 -10.37
N TYR A 218 16.95 4.44 -9.79
CA TYR A 218 17.35 4.20 -8.40
C TYR A 218 18.86 4.01 -8.21
N GLY A 219 19.52 3.34 -9.14
CA GLY A 219 20.91 2.93 -9.00
C GLY A 219 21.93 3.83 -9.71
N TYR A 220 21.56 4.49 -10.80
CA TYR A 220 22.44 5.28 -11.62
C TYR A 220 21.98 6.74 -11.72
N LYS A 221 22.58 7.61 -10.89
CA LYS A 221 22.36 9.05 -10.87
C LYS A 221 22.70 9.78 -12.19
N HIS A 222 23.10 9.08 -13.22
CA HIS A 222 23.62 9.66 -14.46
C HIS A 222 22.74 9.49 -15.69
N THR A 223 21.51 8.97 -15.52
CA THR A 223 20.58 8.88 -16.64
C THR A 223 19.70 10.13 -16.73
N PRO A 224 19.20 10.46 -17.93
CA PRO A 224 18.26 11.58 -18.09
C PRO A 224 17.04 11.48 -17.17
N LEU A 225 16.52 10.27 -16.93
CA LEU A 225 15.39 10.04 -16.05
C LEU A 225 15.74 10.24 -14.56
N ALA A 226 16.96 9.88 -14.13
CA ALA A 226 17.42 10.12 -12.76
C ALA A 226 17.67 11.59 -12.46
N ASN A 227 17.99 12.38 -13.50
CA ASN A 227 18.24 13.81 -13.40
C ASN A 227 16.97 14.66 -13.59
N ASP A 228 15.85 14.05 -14.01
CA ASP A 228 14.57 14.76 -14.06
C ASP A 228 14.00 14.84 -12.63
N SER A 229 14.11 16.01 -12.05
CA SER A 229 13.63 16.30 -10.68
C SER A 229 12.11 16.17 -10.53
N ARG A 230 11.36 16.22 -11.64
CA ARG A 230 9.92 15.95 -11.69
C ARG A 230 9.63 14.45 -11.48
N ASN A 231 10.63 13.59 -11.65
CA ASN A 231 10.54 12.19 -11.32
C ASN A 231 10.79 11.99 -9.83
N ARG A 232 9.72 11.92 -9.07
CA ARG A 232 9.78 11.70 -7.62
C ARG A 232 10.14 10.25 -7.32
N VAL A 233 11.42 10.01 -7.09
CA VAL A 233 11.92 8.71 -6.64
C VAL A 233 11.71 8.57 -5.15
N ILE A 234 10.99 7.51 -4.74
CA ILE A 234 10.73 7.22 -3.33
C ILE A 234 11.72 6.17 -2.84
N THR A 235 12.72 6.62 -2.11
CA THR A 235 13.76 5.73 -1.55
C THR A 235 13.41 5.18 -0.18
N LYS A 236 12.55 5.87 0.57
CA LYS A 236 12.17 5.50 1.92
C LYS A 236 10.71 5.81 2.16
N GLY A 237 9.85 4.91 1.71
CA GLY A 237 8.41 5.08 1.76
C GLY A 237 7.67 3.89 2.36
N CYS A 238 6.43 4.12 2.78
CA CYS A 238 5.50 3.06 3.15
C CYS A 238 4.10 3.33 2.60
N LEU A 239 3.29 2.28 2.53
CA LEU A 239 1.88 2.33 2.13
C LEU A 239 0.99 2.04 3.33
N VAL A 240 0.03 2.91 3.58
CA VAL A 240 -1.04 2.74 4.56
C VAL A 240 -2.35 2.52 3.83
N VAL A 241 -3.05 1.44 4.15
CA VAL A 241 -4.38 1.15 3.60
C VAL A 241 -5.41 1.33 4.72
N THR A 242 -6.43 2.16 4.51
CA THR A 242 -7.47 2.46 5.51
C THR A 242 -8.86 2.37 4.92
N ASP A 243 -9.84 1.93 5.70
CA ASP A 243 -11.24 1.89 5.29
C ASP A 243 -11.96 3.24 5.46
N ASP A 244 -11.36 4.16 6.22
CA ASP A 244 -11.86 5.49 6.49
C ASP A 244 -10.69 6.48 6.61
N TYR A 245 -10.67 7.48 5.74
CA TYR A 245 -9.62 8.48 5.70
C TYR A 245 -9.56 9.35 6.97
N MET A 246 -10.68 9.53 7.68
CA MET A 246 -10.72 10.23 8.97
C MET A 246 -9.87 9.55 10.05
N LYS A 247 -9.62 8.25 9.95
CA LYS A 247 -8.70 7.54 10.86
C LYS A 247 -7.25 8.04 10.76
N LEU A 248 -6.90 8.75 9.69
CA LEU A 248 -5.58 9.36 9.51
C LEU A 248 -5.42 10.69 10.28
N LEU A 249 -6.49 11.26 10.82
CA LEU A 249 -6.44 12.53 11.57
C LEU A 249 -5.32 12.58 12.63
N PRO A 250 -5.06 11.51 13.44
CA PRO A 250 -3.96 11.51 14.40
C PRO A 250 -2.56 11.69 13.80
N PHE A 251 -2.39 11.46 12.48
CA PHE A 251 -1.13 11.71 11.80
C PHE A 251 -0.81 13.20 11.66
N PHE A 252 -1.84 14.03 11.55
CA PHE A 252 -1.73 15.49 11.35
C PHE A 252 -1.74 16.27 12.66
N LEU A 253 -2.33 15.70 13.70
CA LEU A 253 -2.42 16.37 15.00
C LEU A 253 -1.05 16.40 15.71
N PRO A 254 -0.71 17.50 16.40
CA PRO A 254 0.48 17.54 17.23
C PRO A 254 0.40 16.49 18.34
N ASP A 255 1.45 15.72 18.51
CA ASP A 255 1.54 14.71 19.57
C ASP A 255 1.64 15.42 20.94
N LYS A 256 0.50 15.58 21.62
CA LYS A 256 0.39 16.25 22.94
C LYS A 256 1.29 15.61 24.04
N LYS A 257 1.83 14.41 23.77
CA LYS A 257 2.73 13.69 24.69
C LYS A 257 4.23 13.93 24.42
N LYS A 258 4.56 14.74 23.41
CA LYS A 258 5.96 14.93 22.96
C LYS A 258 6.84 15.81 23.83
N ALA A 259 6.28 16.62 24.72
CA ALA A 259 7.09 17.53 25.55
C ALA A 259 8.21 16.84 26.36
N ASN A 260 8.18 15.51 26.52
CA ASN A 260 9.13 14.73 27.33
C ASN A 260 9.69 13.48 26.63
N ARG A 261 9.53 13.28 25.32
CA ARG A 261 10.06 12.09 24.63
C ARG A 261 11.18 12.45 23.65
N LYS A 262 12.22 11.60 23.63
CA LYS A 262 13.31 11.70 22.64
C LYS A 262 12.73 11.68 21.22
N GLU A 263 13.28 12.50 20.31
CA GLU A 263 12.97 12.47 18.88
C GLU A 263 12.98 11.03 18.35
N GLY A 264 11.94 10.65 17.63
CA GLY A 264 11.81 9.32 17.05
C GLY A 264 10.95 8.32 17.83
N SER A 265 10.42 8.66 19.01
CA SER A 265 9.55 7.77 19.82
C SER A 265 8.08 8.12 19.72
N GLY A 266 7.49 8.08 18.52
CA GLY A 266 6.04 8.19 18.30
C GLY A 266 5.34 6.85 18.54
N THR A 267 4.04 6.89 18.87
CA THR A 267 3.14 5.72 18.93
C THR A 267 2.02 5.87 17.91
N GLY A 268 1.58 4.76 17.34
CA GLY A 268 0.51 4.75 16.34
C GLY A 268 0.94 5.31 14.99
N ILE A 269 -0.03 5.71 14.17
CA ILE A 269 0.22 6.14 12.79
C ILE A 269 1.15 7.36 12.68
N ALA A 270 1.10 8.27 13.64
CA ALA A 270 1.95 9.46 13.67
C ALA A 270 3.46 9.14 13.66
N ALA A 271 3.84 7.96 14.15
CA ALA A 271 5.22 7.51 14.18
C ALA A 271 5.78 7.21 12.78
N LEU A 272 4.94 6.88 11.79
CA LEU A 272 5.38 6.66 10.42
C LEU A 272 6.06 7.90 9.83
N ALA A 273 5.62 9.11 10.22
CA ALA A 273 6.24 10.35 9.77
C ALA A 273 7.71 10.51 10.18
N TYR A 274 8.17 9.76 11.18
CA TYR A 274 9.57 9.76 11.62
C TYR A 274 10.39 8.62 11.04
N CYS A 275 9.70 7.57 10.57
CA CYS A 275 10.35 6.38 10.04
C CYS A 275 10.54 6.45 8.53
N TYR A 276 9.63 7.13 7.82
CA TYR A 276 9.59 7.18 6.36
C TYR A 276 9.59 8.60 5.84
N ASP A 277 10.23 8.82 4.70
CA ASP A 277 10.26 10.12 4.02
C ASP A 277 9.00 10.35 3.18
N THR A 278 8.31 9.27 2.83
CA THR A 278 7.03 9.25 2.12
C THR A 278 6.08 8.31 2.81
N VAL A 279 4.85 8.76 3.08
CA VAL A 279 3.79 7.95 3.65
C VAL A 279 2.57 8.05 2.75
N LEU A 280 2.41 7.08 1.86
CA LEU A 280 1.27 6.99 0.97
C LEU A 280 0.08 6.41 1.72
N ALA A 281 -1.08 7.05 1.63
CA ALA A 281 -2.30 6.56 2.26
C ALA A 281 -3.41 6.41 1.22
N ILE A 282 -3.96 5.20 1.08
CA ILE A 282 -5.03 4.89 0.13
C ILE A 282 -6.23 4.25 0.83
N PRO A 283 -7.44 4.46 0.31
CA PRO A 283 -8.63 3.82 0.86
C PRO A 283 -8.65 2.33 0.53
N MET A 284 -9.25 1.55 1.43
CA MET A 284 -9.42 0.11 1.29
C MET A 284 -10.62 -0.23 0.41
N MET A 285 -10.55 0.21 -0.86
CA MET A 285 -11.58 0.05 -1.88
C MET A 285 -10.92 -0.43 -3.17
N ASN A 286 -11.37 -1.57 -3.71
CA ASN A 286 -10.74 -2.21 -4.87
C ASN A 286 -10.54 -1.25 -6.06
N VAL A 287 -11.59 -0.56 -6.49
CA VAL A 287 -11.53 0.35 -7.66
C VAL A 287 -10.47 1.42 -7.47
N VAL A 288 -10.47 2.09 -6.31
CA VAL A 288 -9.47 3.13 -5.99
C VAL A 288 -8.07 2.53 -5.89
N THR A 289 -7.94 1.41 -5.16
CA THR A 289 -6.64 0.75 -4.97
C THR A 289 -6.05 0.28 -6.29
N ALA A 290 -6.85 -0.34 -7.16
CA ALA A 290 -6.39 -0.82 -8.45
C ALA A 290 -5.93 0.33 -9.36
N SER A 291 -6.73 1.39 -9.48
CA SER A 291 -6.40 2.57 -10.27
C SER A 291 -5.14 3.26 -9.74
N TYR A 292 -5.08 3.46 -8.41
CA TYR A 292 -3.92 4.09 -7.78
C TYR A 292 -2.64 3.29 -7.98
N ILE A 293 -2.65 1.98 -7.74
CA ILE A 293 -1.45 1.13 -7.89
C ILE A 293 -1.00 1.10 -9.36
N ASN A 294 -1.92 1.07 -10.32
CA ASN A 294 -1.59 1.10 -11.73
C ASN A 294 -0.90 2.43 -12.13
N MET A 295 -1.42 3.57 -11.66
CA MET A 295 -0.78 4.87 -11.89
C MET A 295 0.58 4.93 -11.18
N PHE A 296 0.60 4.52 -9.92
CA PHE A 296 1.79 4.55 -9.08
C PHE A 296 2.92 3.62 -9.56
N ALA A 297 2.58 2.49 -10.18
CA ALA A 297 3.55 1.57 -10.76
C ALA A 297 4.16 2.09 -12.07
N ALA A 298 3.58 3.11 -12.71
CA ALA A 298 4.06 3.62 -13.98
C ALA A 298 5.30 4.49 -13.80
N GLU A 299 6.17 4.48 -14.81
CA GLU A 299 7.33 5.35 -14.87
C GLU A 299 6.92 6.83 -14.81
N MET A 300 7.68 7.64 -14.05
CA MET A 300 7.42 9.07 -13.86
C MET A 300 6.01 9.39 -13.33
N TRP A 301 5.44 8.51 -12.53
CA TRP A 301 4.06 8.58 -12.05
C TRP A 301 3.69 9.95 -11.45
N HIS A 302 4.55 10.53 -10.62
CA HIS A 302 4.28 11.81 -9.96
C HIS A 302 4.25 12.97 -10.97
N LYS A 303 5.21 12.99 -11.92
CA LYS A 303 5.20 13.97 -13.00
C LYS A 303 3.91 13.88 -13.80
N ARG A 304 3.51 12.66 -14.21
CA ARG A 304 2.29 12.44 -14.97
C ARG A 304 1.04 12.89 -14.22
N LEU A 305 0.97 12.65 -12.91
CA LEU A 305 -0.13 13.16 -12.09
C LEU A 305 -0.15 14.69 -12.04
N THR A 306 1.00 15.31 -11.87
CA THR A 306 1.08 16.79 -11.84
C THR A 306 0.82 17.41 -13.20
N ASP A 307 1.14 16.71 -14.32
CA ASP A 307 0.82 17.13 -15.69
C ASP A 307 -0.70 17.24 -15.96
N LEU A 308 -1.53 16.53 -15.17
CA LEU A 308 -2.99 16.67 -15.27
C LEU A 308 -3.52 18.00 -14.71
N VAL A 309 -2.73 18.67 -13.88
CA VAL A 309 -3.15 19.86 -13.13
C VAL A 309 -2.37 21.10 -13.55
N LEU A 310 -1.10 20.95 -13.93
CA LEU A 310 -0.16 22.04 -14.16
C LEU A 310 0.46 21.94 -15.57
N SER A 311 0.50 23.05 -16.28
CA SER A 311 1.36 23.19 -17.45
C SER A 311 2.84 23.32 -17.03
N ASP A 312 3.76 23.12 -17.96
CA ASP A 312 5.21 23.25 -17.67
C ASP A 312 5.58 24.65 -17.13
N GLU A 313 4.90 25.70 -17.61
CA GLU A 313 5.12 27.10 -17.18
C GLU A 313 4.64 27.38 -15.73
N GLN A 314 3.65 26.62 -15.26
CA GLN A 314 3.05 26.75 -13.93
C GLN A 314 3.83 25.98 -12.85
N ARG A 315 4.74 25.11 -13.26
CA ARG A 315 5.49 24.25 -12.33
C ARG A 315 6.53 25.04 -11.55
N THR A 316 6.75 24.62 -10.32
CA THR A 316 7.86 25.12 -9.50
C THR A 316 9.18 24.62 -10.11
N PRO A 317 10.12 25.52 -10.46
CA PRO A 317 11.45 25.13 -10.90
C PRO A 317 12.20 24.34 -9.83
N ASP A 318 13.03 23.38 -10.23
CA ASP A 318 13.76 22.48 -9.35
C ASP A 318 14.67 23.14 -8.33
N ASN A 319 15.28 24.26 -8.72
CA ASN A 319 16.18 25.05 -7.87
C ASN A 319 15.43 25.94 -6.85
N ALA A 320 14.10 26.03 -6.98
CA ALA A 320 13.24 26.81 -6.09
C ALA A 320 12.63 25.98 -4.95
N ARG A 321 13.06 24.72 -4.74
CA ARG A 321 12.59 23.89 -3.63
C ARG A 321 12.90 24.56 -2.29
N THR A 322 11.86 25.15 -1.74
CA THR A 322 11.83 25.71 -0.38
C THR A 322 11.50 24.59 0.61
N SER A 323 11.46 24.91 1.89
CA SER A 323 10.98 24.00 2.95
C SER A 323 9.50 23.54 2.75
N ILE A 324 8.80 24.13 1.77
CA ILE A 324 7.41 23.84 1.39
C ILE A 324 7.45 23.13 0.04
N ASP A 325 6.92 21.91 0.02
CA ASP A 325 6.88 21.06 -1.16
C ASP A 325 5.62 21.36 -2.00
N ILE A 326 5.66 22.44 -2.79
CA ILE A 326 4.62 22.85 -3.74
C ILE A 326 4.95 22.35 -5.14
N ASP A 327 3.91 21.95 -5.91
CA ASP A 327 4.09 21.43 -7.26
C ASP A 327 4.11 22.54 -8.32
N GLY A 328 3.48 23.68 -8.04
CA GLY A 328 3.42 24.81 -8.97
C GLY A 328 2.60 25.99 -8.44
N THR A 329 2.29 26.92 -9.35
CA THR A 329 1.49 28.10 -9.05
C THR A 329 0.52 28.39 -10.20
N ILE A 330 -0.74 28.66 -9.88
CA ILE A 330 -1.80 29.08 -10.79
C ILE A 330 -2.45 30.33 -10.20
N ASP A 331 -2.48 31.43 -10.95
CA ASP A 331 -3.11 32.70 -10.51
C ASP A 331 -2.68 33.14 -9.10
N ASP A 332 -1.35 33.11 -8.83
CA ASP A 332 -0.73 33.42 -7.53
C ASP A 332 -1.07 32.44 -6.39
N GLU A 333 -1.85 31.42 -6.65
CA GLU A 333 -2.19 30.37 -5.70
C GLU A 333 -1.20 29.20 -5.80
N LYS A 334 -0.60 28.81 -4.69
CA LYS A 334 0.36 27.69 -4.61
C LYS A 334 -0.38 26.36 -4.67
N ILE A 335 0.02 25.47 -5.58
CA ILE A 335 -0.66 24.21 -5.87
C ILE A 335 0.07 23.05 -5.20
N ILE A 336 -0.70 22.21 -4.52
CA ILE A 336 -0.26 20.96 -3.89
C ILE A 336 -1.08 19.83 -4.50
N CYS A 337 -0.45 18.97 -5.30
CA CYS A 337 -1.11 17.83 -5.93
C CYS A 337 -1.16 16.63 -4.95
N PHE A 338 -2.09 16.67 -4.01
CA PHE A 338 -2.30 15.61 -3.01
C PHE A 338 -2.99 14.35 -3.59
N ILE A 339 -3.25 14.33 -4.90
CA ILE A 339 -3.63 13.12 -5.64
C ILE A 339 -2.53 12.05 -5.66
N ASP A 340 -1.31 12.39 -5.21
CA ASP A 340 -0.24 11.42 -4.94
C ASP A 340 -0.43 10.64 -3.63
N CYS A 341 -1.42 11.00 -2.82
CA CYS A 341 -1.76 10.40 -1.53
C CYS A 341 -0.63 10.44 -0.47
N ASP A 342 0.38 11.31 -0.61
CA ASP A 342 1.46 11.42 0.38
C ASP A 342 1.05 12.33 1.55
N ILE A 343 0.54 11.70 2.60
CA ILE A 343 0.10 12.40 3.82
C ILE A 343 1.26 13.05 4.58
N ARG A 344 2.48 12.56 4.45
CA ARG A 344 3.64 13.18 5.10
C ARG A 344 4.01 14.49 4.41
N ARG A 345 4.01 14.51 3.09
CA ARG A 345 4.23 15.71 2.30
C ARG A 345 3.20 16.80 2.65
N LEU A 346 1.93 16.44 2.62
CA LEU A 346 0.84 17.36 2.97
C LEU A 346 1.01 17.90 4.40
N ARG A 347 1.29 17.05 5.39
CA ARG A 347 1.54 17.47 6.77
C ARG A 347 2.68 18.47 6.88
N ASN A 348 3.79 18.20 6.21
CA ASN A 348 4.96 19.09 6.24
C ASN A 348 4.66 20.42 5.56
N THR A 349 3.93 20.41 4.45
CA THR A 349 3.51 21.62 3.74
C THR A 349 2.59 22.47 4.62
N ILE A 350 1.59 21.90 5.27
CA ILE A 350 0.70 22.62 6.20
C ILE A 350 1.50 23.23 7.36
N ALA A 351 2.45 22.47 7.93
CA ALA A 351 3.23 22.91 9.09
C ALA A 351 4.20 24.07 8.78
N ASN A 352 4.64 24.19 7.52
CA ASN A 352 5.61 25.19 7.08
C ASN A 352 5.00 26.23 6.13
N ALA A 353 3.67 26.24 5.96
CA ALA A 353 3.00 27.16 5.07
C ALA A 353 3.13 28.60 5.54
N ASP A 354 3.35 29.51 4.59
CA ASP A 354 3.33 30.94 4.81
C ASP A 354 1.86 31.43 5.00
N PRO A 355 1.53 32.03 6.14
CA PRO A 355 0.16 32.52 6.38
C PRO A 355 -0.31 33.59 5.39
N GLY A 356 0.60 34.31 4.75
CA GLY A 356 0.30 35.35 3.75
C GLY A 356 0.05 34.81 2.34
N SER A 357 0.23 33.49 2.10
CA SER A 357 0.04 32.88 0.81
C SER A 357 -1.24 32.08 0.76
N SER A 358 -1.85 31.97 -0.44
CA SER A 358 -2.99 31.11 -0.71
C SER A 358 -2.53 29.76 -1.28
N TYR A 359 -3.19 28.68 -0.85
CA TYR A 359 -2.86 27.32 -1.26
C TYR A 359 -4.08 26.59 -1.80
N ARG A 360 -3.90 25.84 -2.89
CA ARG A 360 -4.89 24.90 -3.44
C ARG A 360 -4.37 23.47 -3.33
N VAL A 361 -5.10 22.63 -2.64
CA VAL A 361 -4.83 21.20 -2.49
C VAL A 361 -5.70 20.44 -3.49
N VAL A 362 -5.09 19.96 -4.55
CA VAL A 362 -5.74 19.07 -5.53
C VAL A 362 -5.78 17.68 -4.94
N CYS A 363 -6.97 17.13 -4.76
CA CYS A 363 -7.20 15.94 -3.97
C CYS A 363 -8.26 15.03 -4.58
N TYR A 364 -8.43 13.84 -4.05
CA TYR A 364 -9.57 12.99 -4.35
C TYR A 364 -10.76 13.32 -3.45
N ASP A 365 -11.97 13.04 -3.94
CA ASP A 365 -13.22 13.21 -3.20
C ASP A 365 -13.24 12.46 -1.85
N PHE A 366 -12.69 11.23 -1.81
CA PHE A 366 -12.59 10.45 -0.57
C PHE A 366 -11.64 11.05 0.49
N GLN A 367 -10.79 12.01 0.13
CA GLN A 367 -9.89 12.71 1.04
C GLN A 367 -10.55 13.92 1.70
N MET A 368 -11.65 14.43 1.15
CA MET A 368 -12.32 15.66 1.58
C MET A 368 -12.66 15.69 3.08
N PRO A 369 -13.24 14.63 3.69
CA PRO A 369 -13.59 14.70 5.11
C PRO A 369 -12.37 14.96 6.01
N LEU A 370 -11.21 14.40 5.68
CA LEU A 370 -9.97 14.66 6.42
C LEU A 370 -9.46 16.08 6.17
N LEU A 371 -9.48 16.55 4.91
CA LEU A 371 -8.97 17.86 4.52
C LEU A 371 -9.76 18.99 5.17
N GLU A 372 -11.08 18.87 5.28
CA GLU A 372 -11.95 19.83 5.97
C GLU A 372 -11.57 20.02 7.44
N GLU A 373 -11.02 19.00 8.10
CA GLU A 373 -10.59 19.05 9.50
C GLU A 373 -9.17 19.57 9.71
N ILE A 374 -8.29 19.44 8.71
CA ILE A 374 -6.86 19.72 8.89
C ILE A 374 -6.36 20.96 8.17
N LEU A 375 -7.05 21.43 7.12
CA LEU A 375 -6.57 22.55 6.31
C LEU A 375 -6.77 23.89 7.04
N PRO A 376 -5.72 24.73 7.13
CA PRO A 376 -5.84 26.11 7.60
C PRO A 376 -6.68 26.96 6.66
N GLY A 377 -7.17 28.10 7.15
CA GLY A 377 -8.09 28.97 6.41
C GLY A 377 -7.55 29.61 5.12
N ASN A 378 -6.22 29.60 4.92
CA ASN A 378 -5.56 30.03 3.70
C ASN A 378 -5.34 28.89 2.68
N PHE A 379 -5.88 27.69 2.99
CA PHE A 379 -5.90 26.53 2.09
C PHE A 379 -7.32 26.28 1.60
N ARG A 380 -7.46 25.85 0.35
CA ARG A 380 -8.70 25.30 -0.19
C ARG A 380 -8.48 23.96 -0.85
N ALA A 381 -9.40 23.04 -0.67
CA ALA A 381 -9.41 21.75 -1.37
C ALA A 381 -10.08 21.88 -2.75
N ALA A 382 -9.55 21.16 -3.74
CA ALA A 382 -10.09 21.04 -5.08
C ALA A 382 -10.23 19.52 -5.40
N PRO A 383 -11.40 18.91 -5.10
CA PRO A 383 -11.60 17.49 -5.25
C PRO A 383 -11.83 17.07 -6.70
N TYR A 384 -11.31 15.86 -7.01
CA TYR A 384 -11.56 15.09 -8.23
C TYR A 384 -11.96 13.67 -7.85
N THR A 385 -12.74 13.01 -8.68
CA THR A 385 -12.98 11.59 -8.50
C THR A 385 -11.79 10.76 -8.98
N MET A 386 -11.62 9.56 -8.43
CA MET A 386 -10.57 8.64 -8.91
C MET A 386 -10.74 8.32 -10.40
N ASP A 387 -11.98 8.19 -10.89
CA ASP A 387 -12.27 7.87 -12.29
C ASP A 387 -11.87 9.00 -13.22
N GLU A 388 -12.10 10.27 -12.84
CA GLU A 388 -11.64 11.45 -13.61
C GLU A 388 -10.12 11.46 -13.75
N VAL A 389 -9.40 11.32 -12.62
CA VAL A 389 -7.94 11.33 -12.61
C VAL A 389 -7.39 10.14 -13.41
N TYR A 390 -7.90 8.93 -13.16
CA TYR A 390 -7.43 7.72 -13.83
C TYR A 390 -7.70 7.76 -15.35
N SER A 391 -8.87 8.22 -15.77
CA SER A 391 -9.21 8.36 -17.18
C SER A 391 -8.31 9.39 -17.87
N ALA A 392 -8.06 10.55 -17.26
CA ALA A 392 -7.15 11.56 -17.78
C ALA A 392 -5.71 11.03 -17.85
N TYR A 393 -5.26 10.32 -16.81
CA TYR A 393 -3.94 9.69 -16.76
C TYR A 393 -3.73 8.68 -17.88
N CYS A 394 -4.73 7.81 -18.16
CA CYS A 394 -4.66 6.83 -19.24
C CYS A 394 -4.74 7.48 -20.65
N THR A 395 -5.38 8.63 -20.79
CA THR A 395 -5.48 9.35 -22.07
C THR A 395 -4.16 10.06 -22.40
N ALA A 396 -3.37 10.43 -21.40
CA ALA A 396 -2.06 11.07 -21.56
C ALA A 396 -0.92 10.06 -21.85
N LEU A 397 -1.22 8.75 -21.85
CA LEU A 397 -0.31 7.65 -22.26
C LEU A 397 -0.36 7.44 -23.77
#